data_6fe1e49d3954226b34ad17588f9120e4
#
_entry.id   6fe1e49d3954226b34ad17588f9120e4
#
_cell.length_a   1.000
_cell.length_b   1.000
_cell.length_c   1.000
_cell.angle_alpha   90.00
_cell.angle_beta   90.00
_cell.angle_gamma   90.00
#
_symmetry.space_group_name_H-M   'P 1'
#
loop_
_entity.id
_entity.type
_entity.pdbx_description
1 polymer ?
#
loop_
_entity_poly.entity_id
_entity_poly.type
_entity_poly.pdbx_seq_one_letter_code
_entity_poly.pdbx_strand_id
1 'polypeptide(L)'
;MANVAHAYLTGVNLHEPKGVATATVDFIYQANGSGSGTWKLPIKKYSITISPASVAANTSAEQTFTCTGLVLATDSIIGVSKPTAQAGLGIVGWRCSADNTVAITFGNFTAAPIVPTASQTYTVLAHRS
;
A
#
# COMPACT_ATOMS: atom_id res chain seq x y z
N MET A 1 5.37 -6.46 43.23
CA MET A 1 4.97 -5.27 42.47
C MET A 1 3.58 -4.84 42.92
N ALA A 2 3.40 -3.59 43.32
CA ALA A 2 2.11 -3.11 43.78
C ALA A 2 1.11 -3.09 42.60
N ASN A 3 -0.09 -3.62 42.86
CA ASN A 3 -1.19 -3.60 41.90
C ASN A 3 -1.92 -2.25 42.01
N VAL A 4 -1.73 -1.36 41.05
CA VAL A 4 -2.38 -0.03 41.07
C VAL A 4 -3.72 -0.13 40.37
N ALA A 5 -4.81 0.23 41.08
CA ALA A 5 -6.14 0.26 40.48
C ALA A 5 -6.22 1.36 39.40
N HIS A 6 -6.89 1.09 38.29
CA HIS A 6 -7.06 2.00 37.16
C HIS A 6 -7.56 3.40 37.56
N ALA A 7 -8.43 3.49 38.57
CA ALA A 7 -9.00 4.75 39.05
C ALA A 7 -7.96 5.76 39.57
N TYR A 8 -6.76 5.29 39.91
CA TYR A 8 -5.69 6.13 40.47
C TYR A 8 -4.57 6.44 39.47
N LEU A 9 -4.71 6.01 38.21
CA LEU A 9 -3.72 6.30 37.17
C LEU A 9 -4.01 7.66 36.58
N THR A 10 -3.03 8.55 36.61
CA THR A 10 -3.11 9.91 36.05
C THR A 10 -1.85 10.25 35.28
N GLY A 11 -1.96 11.10 34.28
CA GLY A 11 -0.81 11.56 33.49
C GLY A 11 -0.02 10.40 32.87
N VAL A 12 1.27 10.35 33.15
CA VAL A 12 2.19 9.33 32.59
C VAL A 12 1.92 7.90 33.05
N ASN A 13 1.06 7.72 34.05
CA ASN A 13 0.67 6.40 34.58
C ASN A 13 -0.61 5.87 33.96
N LEU A 14 -1.24 6.58 33.02
CA LEU A 14 -2.37 6.09 32.25
C LEU A 14 -1.97 4.83 31.47
N HIS A 15 -2.93 3.95 31.25
CA HIS A 15 -2.72 2.73 30.46
C HIS A 15 -2.58 3.04 28.97
N GLU A 16 -1.50 3.71 28.61
CA GLU A 16 -1.14 3.84 27.22
C GLU A 16 -0.53 2.54 26.69
N PRO A 17 -0.75 2.20 25.42
CA PRO A 17 -0.08 1.07 24.79
C PRO A 17 1.44 1.19 24.95
N LYS A 18 2.11 0.08 25.25
CA LYS A 18 3.55 0.04 25.48
C LYS A 18 4.31 0.69 24.30
N GLY A 19 5.11 1.71 24.61
CA GLY A 19 5.92 2.40 23.61
C GLY A 19 5.18 3.45 22.78
N VAL A 20 3.97 3.89 23.18
CA VAL A 20 3.21 4.91 22.42
C VAL A 20 3.97 6.22 22.27
N ALA A 21 4.74 6.64 23.28
CA ALA A 21 5.53 7.87 23.24
C ALA A 21 6.65 7.87 22.18
N THR A 22 7.07 6.69 21.73
CA THR A 22 8.11 6.50 20.70
C THR A 22 7.57 5.85 19.43
N ALA A 23 6.26 5.61 19.36
CA ALA A 23 5.63 5.04 18.18
C ALA A 23 5.68 6.04 17.01
N THR A 24 5.98 5.52 15.84
CA THR A 24 5.91 6.31 14.60
C THR A 24 4.46 6.65 14.29
N VAL A 25 4.21 7.86 13.76
CA VAL A 25 2.89 8.28 13.28
C VAL A 25 2.31 7.23 12.32
N ASP A 26 1.00 7.01 12.41
CA ASP A 26 0.22 6.03 11.63
C ASP A 26 0.50 4.56 11.94
N PHE A 27 1.40 4.25 12.88
CA PHE A 27 1.56 2.88 13.36
C PHE A 27 0.41 2.49 14.29
N ILE A 28 -0.02 1.24 14.18
CA ILE A 28 -0.99 0.62 15.09
C ILE A 28 -0.30 -0.41 15.98
N TYR A 29 -0.78 -0.55 17.20
CA TYR A 29 -0.32 -1.62 18.11
C TYR A 29 -1.07 -2.91 17.80
N GLN A 30 -0.40 -3.86 17.19
CA GLN A 30 -0.97 -5.14 16.79
C GLN A 30 -0.65 -6.22 17.84
N ALA A 31 -1.68 -6.84 18.40
CA ALA A 31 -1.52 -7.95 19.33
C ALA A 31 -0.86 -9.16 18.63
N ASN A 32 0.00 -9.87 19.36
CA ASN A 32 0.73 -11.05 18.87
C ASN A 32 0.09 -12.38 19.25
N GLY A 33 -1.08 -12.37 19.91
CA GLY A 33 -1.77 -13.57 20.41
C GLY A 33 -1.17 -14.19 21.68
N SER A 34 -0.11 -13.60 22.23
CA SER A 34 0.61 -14.11 23.43
C SER A 34 0.68 -13.08 24.56
N GLY A 35 -0.32 -12.22 24.67
CA GLY A 35 -0.42 -11.19 25.71
C GLY A 35 0.49 -9.97 25.51
N SER A 36 1.03 -9.78 24.31
CA SER A 36 1.84 -8.64 23.92
C SER A 36 1.50 -8.19 22.51
N GLY A 37 2.29 -7.29 21.92
CA GLY A 37 2.12 -6.82 20.57
C GLY A 37 3.29 -5.97 20.10
N THR A 38 3.20 -5.50 18.87
CA THR A 38 4.19 -4.63 18.24
C THR A 38 3.51 -3.48 17.50
N TRP A 39 4.21 -2.34 17.41
CA TRP A 39 3.80 -1.24 16.57
C TRP A 39 4.10 -1.57 15.11
N LYS A 40 3.10 -1.49 14.25
CA LYS A 40 3.24 -1.77 12.82
C LYS A 40 2.52 -0.73 11.98
N LEU A 41 3.06 -0.46 10.80
CA LEU A 41 2.37 0.25 9.73
C LEU A 41 1.71 -0.78 8.81
N PRO A 42 0.40 -1.09 9.00
CA PRO A 42 -0.25 -2.16 8.26
C PRO A 42 -0.52 -1.78 6.79
N ILE A 43 -0.74 -0.48 6.53
CA ILE A 43 -0.96 0.06 5.19
C ILE A 43 0.21 0.95 4.81
N LYS A 44 0.88 0.59 3.73
CA LYS A 44 1.96 1.38 3.15
C LYS A 44 1.49 2.06 1.87
N LYS A 45 1.81 3.33 1.75
CA LYS A 45 1.57 4.13 0.54
C LYS A 45 2.89 4.35 -0.19
N TYR A 46 2.92 3.99 -1.44
CA TYR A 46 4.03 4.24 -2.34
C TYR A 46 3.60 5.20 -3.45
N SER A 47 4.50 6.05 -3.88
CA SER A 47 4.32 6.93 -5.04
C SER A 47 5.36 6.57 -6.09
N ILE A 48 4.91 6.19 -7.29
CA ILE A 48 5.77 5.80 -8.39
C ILE A 48 5.44 6.64 -9.62
N THR A 49 6.45 7.24 -10.24
CA THR A 49 6.27 7.97 -11.51
C THR A 49 6.59 7.03 -12.65
N ILE A 50 5.62 6.78 -13.53
CA ILE A 50 5.72 5.78 -14.57
C ILE A 50 5.28 6.31 -15.94
N SER A 51 5.81 5.68 -16.98
CA SER A 51 5.42 5.92 -18.38
C SER A 51 5.07 4.58 -19.01
N PRO A 52 3.82 4.12 -18.88
CA PRO A 52 3.43 2.81 -19.38
C PRO A 52 3.48 2.75 -20.92
N ALA A 53 3.73 1.54 -21.44
CA ALA A 53 3.68 1.27 -22.86
C ALA A 53 2.24 1.21 -23.39
N SER A 54 2.10 1.25 -24.71
CA SER A 54 0.81 1.14 -25.41
C SER A 54 0.10 -0.16 -25.08
N VAL A 55 -1.22 -0.07 -24.94
CA VAL A 55 -2.13 -1.21 -24.78
C VAL A 55 -2.92 -1.35 -26.07
N ALA A 56 -2.87 -2.52 -26.70
CA ALA A 56 -3.56 -2.78 -27.96
C ALA A 56 -5.09 -2.68 -27.82
N ALA A 57 -5.78 -2.45 -28.92
CA ALA A 57 -7.24 -2.30 -28.95
C ALA A 57 -7.97 -3.52 -28.35
N ASN A 58 -8.99 -3.28 -27.55
CA ASN A 58 -9.86 -4.31 -26.94
C ASN A 58 -9.09 -5.42 -26.21
N THR A 59 -7.97 -5.08 -25.55
CA THR A 59 -7.13 -6.02 -24.80
C THR A 59 -6.75 -5.47 -23.42
N SER A 60 -6.09 -6.33 -22.64
CA SER A 60 -5.39 -5.92 -21.44
C SER A 60 -3.90 -6.28 -21.53
N ALA A 61 -3.05 -5.50 -20.89
CA ALA A 61 -1.62 -5.75 -20.83
C ALA A 61 -1.09 -5.50 -19.42
N GLU A 62 -0.43 -6.50 -18.85
CA GLU A 62 0.33 -6.35 -17.61
C GLU A 62 1.69 -5.72 -17.91
N GLN A 63 2.05 -4.72 -17.12
CA GLN A 63 3.33 -4.03 -17.21
C GLN A 63 3.93 -3.89 -15.81
N THR A 64 5.23 -4.07 -15.70
CA THR A 64 5.94 -4.02 -14.41
C THR A 64 6.69 -2.71 -14.24
N PHE A 65 6.67 -2.20 -12.99
CA PHE A 65 7.31 -0.95 -12.62
C PHE A 65 8.06 -1.09 -11.31
N THR A 66 9.15 -0.35 -11.16
CA THR A 66 9.88 -0.28 -9.90
C THR A 66 9.03 0.43 -8.84
N CYS A 67 8.84 -0.23 -7.70
CA CYS A 67 8.17 0.29 -6.52
C CYS A 67 9.03 -0.05 -5.29
N THR A 68 10.05 0.76 -5.04
CA THR A 68 11.05 0.51 -4.00
C THR A 68 10.41 0.35 -2.63
N GLY A 69 10.77 -0.73 -1.94
CA GLY A 69 10.27 -1.08 -0.60
C GLY A 69 9.12 -2.07 -0.59
N LEU A 70 8.56 -2.47 -1.76
CA LEU A 70 7.67 -3.63 -1.84
C LEU A 70 8.43 -4.92 -1.57
N VAL A 71 7.81 -5.83 -0.82
CA VAL A 71 8.35 -7.16 -0.49
C VAL A 71 7.31 -8.22 -0.89
N LEU A 72 7.65 -9.06 -1.85
CA LEU A 72 6.74 -10.07 -2.40
C LEU A 72 6.17 -11.02 -1.34
N ALA A 73 7.00 -11.41 -0.36
CA ALA A 73 6.61 -12.37 0.66
C ALA A 73 5.59 -11.83 1.69
N THR A 74 5.50 -10.52 1.87
CA THR A 74 4.71 -9.90 2.96
C THR A 74 3.73 -8.83 2.50
N ASP A 75 3.88 -8.28 1.31
CA ASP A 75 3.06 -7.18 0.83
C ASP A 75 1.97 -7.67 -0.14
N SER A 76 0.73 -7.39 0.21
CA SER A 76 -0.42 -7.56 -0.69
C SER A 76 -0.88 -6.19 -1.17
N ILE A 77 -0.88 -5.97 -2.48
CA ILE A 77 -1.35 -4.70 -3.04
C ILE A 77 -2.86 -4.65 -2.99
N ILE A 78 -3.40 -3.65 -2.31
CA ILE A 78 -4.83 -3.44 -2.10
C ILE A 78 -5.42 -2.39 -3.03
N GLY A 79 -4.59 -1.61 -3.71
CA GLY A 79 -5.07 -0.64 -4.68
C GLY A 79 -3.95 0.07 -5.42
N VAL A 80 -4.26 0.44 -6.66
CA VAL A 80 -3.43 1.32 -7.49
C VAL A 80 -4.31 2.43 -8.04
N SER A 81 -3.88 3.68 -7.84
CA SER A 81 -4.59 4.87 -8.33
C SER A 81 -3.77 5.61 -9.38
N LYS A 82 -4.39 5.81 -10.54
CA LYS A 82 -3.90 6.70 -11.60
C LYS A 82 -4.34 8.13 -11.29
N PRO A 83 -3.48 9.15 -11.42
CA PRO A 83 -3.82 10.52 -10.99
C PRO A 83 -4.86 11.21 -11.87
N THR A 84 -4.99 10.82 -13.13
CA THR A 84 -5.97 11.39 -14.06
C THR A 84 -6.74 10.32 -14.82
N ALA A 85 -8.02 10.55 -15.08
CA ALA A 85 -8.81 9.69 -15.94
C ALA A 85 -8.32 9.77 -17.41
N GLN A 86 -8.47 8.67 -18.14
CA GLN A 86 -8.21 8.61 -19.58
C GLN A 86 -9.30 7.76 -20.22
N ALA A 87 -10.08 8.35 -21.13
CA ALA A 87 -11.23 7.69 -21.74
C ALA A 87 -10.83 6.36 -22.39
N GLY A 88 -11.60 5.32 -22.13
CA GLY A 88 -11.39 3.99 -22.69
C GLY A 88 -10.23 3.20 -22.06
N LEU A 89 -9.50 3.76 -21.10
CA LEU A 89 -8.42 3.10 -20.38
C LEU A 89 -8.78 2.90 -18.92
N GLY A 90 -8.53 1.71 -18.39
CA GLY A 90 -8.69 1.40 -16.97
C GLY A 90 -7.52 0.60 -16.41
N ILE A 91 -7.37 0.62 -15.09
CA ILE A 91 -6.54 -0.36 -14.38
C ILE A 91 -7.49 -1.51 -13.99
N VAL A 92 -7.19 -2.71 -14.49
CA VAL A 92 -8.05 -3.88 -14.31
C VAL A 92 -7.43 -4.93 -13.38
N GLY A 93 -6.18 -4.76 -12.98
CA GLY A 93 -5.51 -5.64 -12.05
C GLY A 93 -4.18 -5.07 -11.56
N TRP A 94 -3.71 -5.60 -10.44
CA TRP A 94 -2.40 -5.27 -9.88
C TRP A 94 -1.93 -6.41 -8.98
N ARG A 95 -0.62 -6.54 -8.83
CA ARG A 95 0.02 -7.48 -7.91
C ARG A 95 1.46 -7.06 -7.60
N CYS A 96 1.99 -7.50 -6.47
CA CYS A 96 3.42 -7.52 -6.23
C CYS A 96 4.00 -8.68 -7.04
N SER A 97 4.83 -8.41 -8.02
CA SER A 97 5.38 -9.44 -8.92
C SER A 97 6.76 -9.92 -8.51
N ALA A 98 7.51 -9.08 -7.82
CA ALA A 98 8.82 -9.37 -7.23
C ALA A 98 9.12 -8.32 -6.14
N ASP A 99 10.19 -8.51 -5.38
CA ASP A 99 10.67 -7.46 -4.47
C ASP A 99 10.94 -6.17 -5.26
N ASN A 100 10.50 -5.06 -4.69
CA ASN A 100 10.58 -3.72 -5.31
C ASN A 100 9.84 -3.59 -6.66
N THR A 101 8.90 -4.49 -6.98
CA THR A 101 8.24 -4.49 -8.29
C THR A 101 6.73 -4.65 -8.17
N VAL A 102 6.01 -3.68 -8.71
CA VAL A 102 4.56 -3.74 -8.90
C VAL A 102 4.24 -4.07 -10.35
N ALA A 103 3.35 -5.03 -10.58
CA ALA A 103 2.73 -5.28 -11.87
C ALA A 103 1.35 -4.61 -11.88
N ILE A 104 1.06 -3.84 -12.92
CA ILE A 104 -0.21 -3.16 -13.16
C ILE A 104 -0.75 -3.62 -14.49
N THR A 105 -1.99 -4.11 -14.50
CA THR A 105 -2.67 -4.51 -15.72
C THR A 105 -3.58 -3.37 -16.19
N PHE A 106 -3.27 -2.82 -17.36
CA PHE A 106 -4.10 -1.83 -18.03
C PHE A 106 -5.06 -2.51 -18.99
N GLY A 107 -6.33 -2.11 -18.98
CA GLY A 107 -7.34 -2.51 -19.95
C GLY A 107 -7.66 -1.39 -20.91
N ASN A 108 -7.64 -1.68 -22.20
CA ASN A 108 -8.07 -0.78 -23.27
C ASN A 108 -9.41 -1.27 -23.84
N PHE A 109 -10.46 -0.50 -23.65
CA PHE A 109 -11.83 -0.79 -24.06
C PHE A 109 -12.22 -0.09 -25.38
N THR A 110 -11.23 0.38 -26.15
CA THR A 110 -11.47 1.06 -27.44
C THR A 110 -10.98 0.23 -28.62
N ALA A 111 -11.45 0.57 -29.80
CA ALA A 111 -11.07 -0.09 -31.06
C ALA A 111 -9.69 0.38 -31.60
N ALA A 112 -8.97 1.24 -30.88
CA ALA A 112 -7.64 1.71 -31.24
C ALA A 112 -6.65 1.53 -30.08
N PRO A 113 -5.34 1.35 -30.34
CA PRO A 113 -4.35 1.32 -29.26
C PRO A 113 -4.35 2.59 -28.43
N ILE A 114 -4.17 2.47 -27.11
CA ILE A 114 -4.05 3.61 -26.19
C ILE A 114 -2.70 3.54 -25.48
N VAL A 115 -1.99 4.66 -25.45
CA VAL A 115 -0.83 4.83 -24.56
C VAL A 115 -1.32 5.52 -23.29
N PRO A 116 -1.16 4.91 -22.10
CA PRO A 116 -1.45 5.60 -20.85
C PRO A 116 -0.57 6.83 -20.73
N THR A 117 -1.12 7.92 -20.18
CA THR A 117 -0.39 9.19 -20.06
C THR A 117 0.95 8.98 -19.36
N ALA A 118 2.03 9.39 -20.01
CA ALA A 118 3.39 9.23 -19.51
C ALA A 118 3.71 10.18 -18.34
N SER A 119 4.77 9.86 -17.59
CA SER A 119 5.32 10.67 -16.50
C SER A 119 4.29 11.05 -15.43
N GLN A 120 3.31 10.19 -15.18
CA GLN A 120 2.34 10.38 -14.11
C GLN A 120 2.75 9.64 -12.85
N THR A 121 2.48 10.27 -11.69
CA THR A 121 2.73 9.67 -10.38
C THR A 121 1.51 8.88 -9.92
N TYR A 122 1.65 7.57 -9.91
CA TYR A 122 0.64 6.63 -9.42
C TYR A 122 0.82 6.39 -7.93
N THR A 123 -0.28 6.21 -7.23
CA THR A 123 -0.28 5.77 -5.83
C THR A 123 -0.52 4.27 -5.77
N VAL A 124 0.36 3.56 -5.08
CA VAL A 124 0.22 2.11 -4.77
C VAL A 124 0.00 1.96 -3.28
N LEU A 125 -1.07 1.29 -2.89
CA LEU A 125 -1.35 0.95 -1.50
C LEU A 125 -1.11 -0.54 -1.29
N ALA A 126 -0.33 -0.87 -0.28
CA ALA A 126 -0.06 -2.25 0.09
C ALA A 126 -0.32 -2.50 1.57
N HIS A 127 -0.94 -3.65 1.88
CA HIS A 127 -1.01 -4.20 3.23
C HIS A 127 0.22 -5.07 3.47
N ARG A 128 0.90 -4.85 4.58
CA ARG A 128 2.03 -5.67 5.03
C ARG A 128 1.62 -6.53 6.21
N SER A 129 1.70 -7.82 6.02
CA SER A 129 1.46 -8.80 7.09
C SER A 129 2.66 -8.93 8.03
#